data_4b008152995fa23fa95105089e2f496c
#
_entry.id   4b008152995fa23fa95105089e2f496c
#
_cell.length_a   1.000
_cell.length_b   1.000
_cell.length_c   1.000
_cell.angle_alpha   90.00
_cell.angle_beta   90.00
_cell.angle_gamma   90.00
#
_symmetry.space_group_name_H-M   'P 1'
#
loop_
_entity.id
_entity.type
_entity.pdbx_description
1 polymer ?
#
loop_
_entity_poly.entity_id
_entity_poly.type
_entity_poly.pdbx_seq_one_letter_code
_entity_poly.pdbx_strand_id
1 'polypeptide(L)'
;ESLNTKYHEGVVSFSPDGKTMYFSRESYFDKIFERDSLSRNKFSVLSLYKSTKELGVWSEGEALSLNSENYSVKNPAVSSDGKTLYFASDMAGGLGQFDIYSAPISEDGSVGEPTNLGQKVNTEGQEMFPFVSSDDVLYFSSNGHLGLGGMDVFFTKLVDGKVGPVRNVGIPVNGNADDF
;
A
#
# COMPACT_ATOMS: atom_id res chain seq x y z
N GLU A 1 10.15 -12.05 -16.96
CA GLU A 1 9.72 -11.30 -18.18
C GLU A 1 8.19 -11.14 -18.26
N SER A 2 7.39 -11.99 -17.62
CA SER A 2 5.91 -11.94 -17.67
C SER A 2 5.27 -10.88 -16.77
N LEU A 3 6.00 -10.33 -15.81
CA LEU A 3 5.47 -9.35 -14.84
C LEU A 3 5.63 -7.90 -15.28
N ASN A 4 6.72 -7.59 -15.99
CA ASN A 4 6.99 -6.23 -16.41
C ASN A 4 6.18 -5.87 -17.65
N THR A 5 5.53 -4.73 -17.63
CA THR A 5 4.79 -4.16 -18.75
C THR A 5 5.49 -2.89 -19.27
N LYS A 6 4.89 -2.20 -20.21
CA LYS A 6 5.33 -0.87 -20.66
C LYS A 6 4.84 0.27 -19.73
N TYR A 7 4.06 -0.04 -18.73
CA TYR A 7 3.50 0.89 -17.76
C TYR A 7 4.28 0.83 -16.46
N HIS A 8 4.02 1.76 -15.55
CA HIS A 8 4.72 1.79 -14.28
C HIS A 8 4.23 0.68 -13.35
N GLU A 9 5.16 -0.16 -12.93
CA GLU A 9 5.03 -1.04 -11.79
C GLU A 9 5.71 -0.36 -10.59
N GLY A 10 5.04 -0.40 -9.44
CA GLY A 10 5.49 0.27 -8.22
C GLY A 10 6.00 -0.69 -7.16
N VAL A 11 5.91 -0.26 -5.92
CA VAL A 11 6.37 -0.98 -4.74
C VAL A 11 5.85 -2.42 -4.71
N VAL A 12 6.71 -3.34 -4.29
CA VAL A 12 6.44 -4.78 -4.18
C VAL A 12 6.65 -5.24 -2.73
N SER A 13 5.80 -6.17 -2.28
CA SER A 13 5.95 -6.86 -1.00
C SER A 13 5.77 -8.37 -1.18
N PHE A 14 6.53 -9.15 -0.43
CA PHE A 14 6.52 -10.61 -0.52
C PHE A 14 5.88 -11.22 0.72
N SER A 15 5.21 -12.37 0.53
CA SER A 15 4.86 -13.24 1.65
C SER A 15 6.12 -13.73 2.38
N PRO A 16 6.06 -14.07 3.68
CA PRO A 16 7.23 -14.52 4.45
C PRO A 16 7.94 -15.74 3.88
N ASP A 17 7.22 -16.61 3.17
CA ASP A 17 7.78 -17.79 2.49
C ASP A 17 8.38 -17.46 1.09
N GLY A 18 8.25 -16.21 0.63
CA GLY A 18 8.75 -15.75 -0.67
C GLY A 18 8.04 -16.35 -1.89
N LYS A 19 6.85 -16.94 -1.71
CA LYS A 19 6.12 -17.61 -2.79
C LYS A 19 5.00 -16.75 -3.39
N THR A 20 4.54 -15.74 -2.67
CA THR A 20 3.55 -14.77 -3.16
C THR A 20 4.14 -13.37 -3.13
N MET A 21 3.88 -12.62 -4.17
CA MET A 21 4.28 -11.23 -4.31
C MET A 21 3.04 -10.38 -4.57
N TYR A 22 2.92 -9.28 -3.83
CA TYR A 22 1.94 -8.23 -4.06
C TYR A 22 2.64 -6.99 -4.59
N PHE A 23 2.07 -6.33 -5.60
CA PHE A 23 2.69 -5.18 -6.24
C PHE A 23 1.67 -4.20 -6.80
N SER A 24 2.08 -2.94 -6.94
CA SER A 24 1.25 -1.90 -7.54
C SER A 24 1.49 -1.82 -9.05
N ARG A 25 0.43 -1.55 -9.81
CA ARG A 25 0.49 -1.32 -11.26
C ARG A 25 -0.56 -0.29 -11.67
N GLU A 26 -0.26 0.50 -12.70
CA GLU A 26 -1.25 1.40 -13.29
C GLU A 26 -2.37 0.65 -14.00
N SER A 27 -3.61 1.11 -13.81
CA SER A 27 -4.82 0.52 -14.41
C SER A 27 -4.87 0.59 -15.95
N TYR A 28 -3.98 1.33 -16.58
CA TYR A 28 -3.81 1.31 -18.05
C TYR A 28 -3.51 -0.09 -18.60
N PHE A 29 -2.92 -0.97 -17.79
CA PHE A 29 -2.69 -2.35 -18.18
C PHE A 29 -4.00 -3.08 -18.52
N ASP A 30 -5.01 -2.89 -17.69
CA ASP A 30 -6.34 -3.48 -17.88
C ASP A 30 -7.25 -2.62 -18.76
N LYS A 31 -6.72 -1.53 -19.34
CA LYS A 31 -7.46 -0.54 -20.13
C LYS A 31 -8.54 0.20 -19.33
N ILE A 32 -8.47 0.16 -18.01
CA ILE A 32 -9.34 0.87 -17.09
C ILE A 32 -8.77 2.27 -16.89
N PHE A 33 -9.46 3.28 -17.40
CA PHE A 33 -9.10 4.69 -17.21
C PHE A 33 -10.33 5.58 -17.44
N GLU A 34 -10.47 6.59 -16.61
CA GLU A 34 -11.46 7.64 -16.84
C GLU A 34 -10.96 8.64 -17.88
N ARG A 35 -11.88 9.14 -18.68
CA ARG A 35 -11.64 10.20 -19.64
C ARG A 35 -12.30 11.47 -19.13
N ASP A 36 -11.49 12.43 -18.69
CA ASP A 36 -12.02 13.77 -18.43
C ASP A 36 -12.55 14.37 -19.74
N SER A 37 -13.85 14.60 -19.77
CA SER A 37 -14.56 15.14 -20.94
C SER A 37 -14.15 16.56 -21.32
N LEU A 38 -13.57 17.32 -20.37
CA LEU A 38 -13.17 18.72 -20.57
C LEU A 38 -11.71 18.85 -21.02
N SER A 39 -10.78 18.12 -20.38
CA SER A 39 -9.35 18.22 -20.65
C SER A 39 -8.82 17.23 -21.67
N ARG A 40 -9.60 16.22 -22.07
CA ARG A 40 -9.18 15.03 -22.84
C ARG A 40 -8.07 14.22 -22.18
N ASN A 41 -7.73 14.50 -20.95
CA ASN A 41 -6.78 13.73 -20.19
C ASN A 41 -7.38 12.39 -19.78
N LYS A 42 -6.55 11.37 -19.74
CA LYS A 42 -6.88 10.06 -19.19
C LYS A 42 -6.28 9.98 -17.81
N PHE A 43 -7.11 9.69 -16.82
CA PHE A 43 -6.65 9.39 -15.47
C PHE A 43 -6.63 7.89 -15.29
N SER A 44 -5.52 7.36 -14.77
CA SER A 44 -5.44 5.98 -14.31
C SER A 44 -5.37 5.97 -12.80
N VAL A 45 -5.94 4.94 -12.20
CA VAL A 45 -5.74 4.62 -10.80
C VAL A 45 -4.61 3.61 -10.66
N LEU A 46 -4.02 3.52 -9.48
CA LEU A 46 -3.10 2.44 -9.13
C LEU A 46 -3.90 1.28 -8.55
N SER A 47 -3.58 0.08 -8.99
CA SER A 47 -4.23 -1.17 -8.58
C SER A 47 -3.21 -2.14 -8.02
N LEU A 48 -3.62 -2.99 -7.09
CA LEU A 48 -2.79 -4.05 -6.53
C LEU A 48 -3.03 -5.38 -7.25
N TYR A 49 -1.94 -6.09 -7.47
CA TYR A 49 -1.90 -7.41 -8.08
C TYR A 49 -1.15 -8.37 -7.19
N LYS A 50 -1.47 -9.65 -7.29
CA LYS A 50 -0.65 -10.72 -6.74
C LYS A 50 -0.05 -11.57 -7.85
N SER A 51 1.10 -12.15 -7.60
CA SER A 51 1.75 -13.18 -8.42
C SER A 51 2.28 -14.27 -7.51
N THR A 52 2.15 -15.51 -7.93
CA THR A 52 2.65 -16.68 -7.20
C THR A 52 3.86 -17.27 -7.91
N LYS A 53 4.76 -17.87 -7.15
CA LYS A 53 5.99 -18.47 -7.66
C LYS A 53 5.88 -19.99 -7.63
N GLU A 54 5.88 -20.61 -8.80
CA GLU A 54 5.91 -22.08 -8.96
C GLU A 54 7.14 -22.51 -9.75
N LEU A 55 7.86 -23.50 -9.25
CA LEU A 55 9.10 -24.02 -9.87
C LEU A 55 10.11 -22.92 -10.22
N GLY A 56 10.17 -21.86 -9.41
CA GLY A 56 11.08 -20.73 -9.61
C GLY A 56 10.60 -19.64 -10.59
N VAL A 57 9.41 -19.81 -11.19
CA VAL A 57 8.83 -18.86 -12.16
C VAL A 57 7.62 -18.17 -11.53
N TRP A 58 7.54 -16.84 -11.70
CA TRP A 58 6.39 -16.05 -11.28
C TRP A 58 5.25 -16.17 -12.31
N SER A 59 4.01 -16.32 -11.80
CA SER A 59 2.79 -16.27 -12.63
C SER A 59 2.56 -14.85 -13.16
N GLU A 60 1.65 -14.69 -14.11
CA GLU A 60 1.09 -13.39 -14.44
C GLU A 60 0.42 -12.75 -13.21
N GLY A 61 0.41 -11.41 -13.17
CA GLY A 61 -0.25 -10.67 -12.09
C GLY A 61 -1.76 -10.84 -12.16
N GLU A 62 -2.37 -11.29 -11.07
CA GLU A 62 -3.80 -11.38 -10.85
C GLU A 62 -4.27 -10.14 -10.06
N ALA A 63 -5.25 -9.41 -10.58
CA ALA A 63 -5.80 -8.23 -9.91
C ALA A 63 -6.51 -8.61 -8.60
N LEU A 64 -6.28 -7.84 -7.54
CA LEU A 64 -6.96 -8.06 -6.27
C LEU A 64 -8.40 -7.54 -6.30
N SER A 65 -9.29 -8.20 -5.56
CA SER A 65 -10.72 -7.86 -5.45
C SER A 65 -11.01 -6.48 -4.86
N LEU A 66 -10.05 -5.92 -4.11
CA LEU A 66 -10.17 -4.59 -3.47
C LEU A 66 -9.88 -3.42 -4.43
N ASN A 67 -9.45 -3.70 -5.67
CA ASN A 67 -9.22 -2.66 -6.67
C ASN A 67 -10.53 -2.02 -7.16
N SER A 68 -10.45 -0.76 -7.62
CA SER A 68 -11.58 -0.01 -8.14
C SER A 68 -11.14 0.90 -9.29
N GLU A 69 -12.10 1.29 -10.13
CA GLU A 69 -11.90 2.33 -11.14
C GLU A 69 -11.96 3.75 -10.54
N ASN A 70 -12.52 3.89 -9.33
CA ASN A 70 -12.82 5.18 -8.71
C ASN A 70 -11.78 5.64 -7.68
N TYR A 71 -10.85 4.77 -7.28
CA TYR A 71 -9.79 5.08 -6.31
C TYR A 71 -8.55 4.23 -6.55
N SER A 72 -7.44 4.72 -6.06
CA SER A 72 -6.16 4.01 -6.12
C SER A 72 -5.95 3.13 -4.90
N VAL A 73 -5.30 1.98 -5.12
CA VAL A 73 -4.77 1.10 -4.09
C VAL A 73 -3.31 0.84 -4.42
N LYS A 74 -2.40 1.19 -3.50
CA LYS A 74 -0.96 1.18 -3.78
C LYS A 74 -0.11 0.85 -2.56
N ASN A 75 1.19 0.69 -2.77
CA ASN A 75 2.20 0.47 -1.74
C ASN A 75 1.86 -0.72 -0.82
N PRO A 76 1.79 -1.96 -1.32
CA PRO A 76 1.45 -3.11 -0.50
C PRO A 76 2.58 -3.44 0.48
N ALA A 77 2.23 -3.88 1.69
CA ALA A 77 3.14 -4.40 2.71
C ALA A 77 2.50 -5.59 3.43
N VAL A 78 3.12 -6.74 3.34
CA VAL A 78 2.65 -7.97 4.00
C VAL A 78 3.15 -7.98 5.44
N SER A 79 2.28 -8.38 6.39
CA SER A 79 2.66 -8.59 7.79
C SER A 79 3.71 -9.70 7.95
N SER A 80 4.42 -9.68 9.07
CA SER A 80 5.47 -10.67 9.39
C SER A 80 4.97 -12.11 9.42
N ASP A 81 3.69 -12.33 9.78
CA ASP A 81 3.03 -13.63 9.80
C ASP A 81 2.35 -14.01 8.46
N GLY A 82 2.38 -13.12 7.47
CA GLY A 82 1.79 -13.32 6.15
C GLY A 82 0.26 -13.27 6.08
N LYS A 83 -0.43 -12.87 7.16
CA LYS A 83 -1.89 -12.92 7.25
C LYS A 83 -2.60 -11.60 7.02
N THR A 84 -1.87 -10.51 6.91
CA THR A 84 -2.43 -9.17 6.72
C THR A 84 -1.67 -8.43 5.63
N LEU A 85 -2.40 -7.82 4.71
CA LEU A 85 -1.89 -6.88 3.73
C LEU A 85 -2.20 -5.46 4.19
N TYR A 86 -1.18 -4.65 4.36
CA TYR A 86 -1.30 -3.20 4.55
C TYR A 86 -1.08 -2.50 3.21
N PHE A 87 -1.77 -1.40 2.97
CA PHE A 87 -1.66 -0.63 1.74
C PHE A 87 -2.18 0.79 1.91
N ALA A 88 -1.84 1.68 1.00
CA ALA A 88 -2.38 3.04 0.95
C ALA A 88 -3.51 3.13 -0.08
N SER A 89 -4.57 3.87 0.25
CA SER A 89 -5.70 4.11 -0.66
C SER A 89 -6.40 5.44 -0.37
N ASP A 90 -6.93 6.06 -1.43
CA ASP A 90 -7.81 7.24 -1.40
C ASP A 90 -9.30 6.85 -1.54
N MET A 91 -9.65 5.60 -1.17
CA MET A 91 -11.03 5.12 -1.21
C MET A 91 -11.95 5.96 -0.31
N ALA A 92 -13.20 6.12 -0.74
CA ALA A 92 -14.21 6.89 -0.02
C ALA A 92 -14.42 6.37 1.42
N GLY A 93 -14.57 7.30 2.37
CA GLY A 93 -14.71 6.98 3.80
C GLY A 93 -13.41 6.99 4.57
N GLY A 94 -12.29 7.34 3.94
CA GLY A 94 -11.03 7.66 4.60
C GLY A 94 -11.08 8.97 5.37
N LEU A 95 -9.97 9.28 6.07
CA LEU A 95 -9.79 10.50 6.85
C LEU A 95 -9.12 11.60 6.04
N GLY A 96 -8.21 11.23 5.15
CA GLY A 96 -7.38 12.13 4.36
C GLY A 96 -7.40 11.88 2.86
N GLN A 97 -6.32 12.29 2.20
CA GLN A 97 -6.14 12.09 0.77
C GLN A 97 -5.73 10.65 0.44
N PHE A 98 -4.80 10.10 1.21
CA PHE A 98 -4.42 8.70 1.20
C PHE A 98 -4.30 8.20 2.64
N ASP A 99 -5.00 7.13 2.94
CA ASP A 99 -4.98 6.49 4.26
C ASP A 99 -4.33 5.11 4.18
N ILE A 100 -3.75 4.65 5.27
CA ILE A 100 -3.33 3.26 5.42
C ILE A 100 -4.51 2.39 5.83
N TYR A 101 -4.70 1.32 5.09
CA TYR A 101 -5.69 0.27 5.32
C TYR A 101 -4.99 -1.05 5.59
N SER A 102 -5.72 -1.98 6.17
CA SER A 102 -5.34 -3.38 6.31
C SER A 102 -6.44 -4.28 5.78
N ALA A 103 -6.07 -5.43 5.20
CA ALA A 103 -7.02 -6.46 4.78
C ALA A 103 -6.44 -7.85 5.11
N PRO A 104 -7.27 -8.84 5.50
CA PRO A 104 -6.79 -10.18 5.77
C PRO A 104 -6.33 -10.88 4.49
N ILE A 105 -5.27 -11.68 4.58
CA ILE A 105 -4.78 -12.56 3.53
C ILE A 105 -5.20 -13.98 3.88
N SER A 106 -5.91 -14.65 2.97
CA SER A 106 -6.29 -16.05 3.08
C SER A 106 -5.13 -16.98 2.68
N GLU A 107 -5.24 -18.28 2.96
CA GLU A 107 -4.20 -19.28 2.65
C GLU A 107 -3.87 -19.38 1.15
N ASP A 108 -4.82 -19.10 0.27
CA ASP A 108 -4.64 -19.04 -1.18
C ASP A 108 -4.06 -17.71 -1.68
N GLY A 109 -3.72 -16.79 -0.77
CA GLY A 109 -3.21 -15.43 -1.08
C GLY A 109 -4.28 -14.46 -1.57
N SER A 110 -5.56 -14.81 -1.51
CA SER A 110 -6.65 -13.84 -1.74
C SER A 110 -6.75 -12.85 -0.59
N VAL A 111 -7.19 -11.63 -0.91
CA VAL A 111 -7.27 -10.52 0.05
C VAL A 111 -8.74 -10.20 0.30
N GLY A 112 -9.09 -10.13 1.59
CA GLY A 112 -10.45 -9.85 2.03
C GLY A 112 -10.78 -8.35 2.12
N GLU A 113 -11.85 -8.01 2.83
CA GLU A 113 -12.37 -6.65 2.94
C GLU A 113 -11.39 -5.71 3.67
N PRO A 114 -11.15 -4.50 3.13
CA PRO A 114 -10.25 -3.52 3.73
C PRO A 114 -10.84 -2.88 4.98
N THR A 115 -9.98 -2.58 5.94
CA THR A 115 -10.30 -1.85 7.16
C THR A 115 -9.33 -0.67 7.30
N ASN A 116 -9.86 0.56 7.45
CA ASN A 116 -9.05 1.74 7.72
C ASN A 116 -8.38 1.64 9.09
N LEU A 117 -7.09 1.97 9.21
CA LEU A 117 -6.36 1.89 10.50
C LEU A 117 -6.75 2.98 11.51
N GLY A 118 -7.60 3.94 11.10
CA GLY A 118 -8.18 4.96 11.95
C GLY A 118 -7.23 6.09 12.34
N GLN A 119 -7.75 7.02 13.13
CA GLN A 119 -7.13 8.33 13.46
C GLN A 119 -5.78 8.26 14.18
N LYS A 120 -5.35 7.11 14.67
CA LYS A 120 -4.01 6.98 15.24
C LYS A 120 -2.92 6.96 14.18
N VAL A 121 -3.21 6.32 13.04
CA VAL A 121 -2.30 6.21 11.89
C VAL A 121 -2.64 7.27 10.85
N ASN A 122 -3.91 7.38 10.50
CA ASN A 122 -4.39 8.21 9.42
C ASN A 122 -4.79 9.61 9.90
N THR A 123 -4.54 10.60 9.06
CA THR A 123 -4.79 12.03 9.30
C THR A 123 -5.62 12.63 8.16
N GLU A 124 -5.81 13.94 8.14
CA GLU A 124 -6.38 14.66 6.98
C GLU A 124 -5.38 14.80 5.82
N GLY A 125 -4.11 14.43 6.03
CA GLY A 125 -3.04 14.47 5.05
C GLY A 125 -2.98 13.23 4.17
N GLN A 126 -1.77 12.76 3.94
CA GLN A 126 -1.47 11.53 3.19
C GLN A 126 -0.62 10.62 4.05
N GLU A 127 -1.05 9.37 4.18
CA GLU A 127 -0.29 8.29 4.77
C GLU A 127 0.00 7.25 3.67
N MET A 128 1.30 7.00 3.43
CA MET A 128 1.75 6.16 2.32
C MET A 128 2.94 5.28 2.72
N PHE A 129 3.35 4.41 1.80
CA PHE A 129 4.54 3.56 1.93
C PHE A 129 4.57 2.74 3.23
N PRO A 130 3.49 2.00 3.58
CA PRO A 130 3.55 1.11 4.73
C PRO A 130 4.64 0.05 4.53
N PHE A 131 5.32 -0.29 5.62
CA PHE A 131 6.26 -1.40 5.71
C PHE A 131 6.12 -2.05 7.09
N VAL A 132 6.07 -3.37 7.15
CA VAL A 132 6.01 -4.12 8.41
C VAL A 132 7.31 -4.88 8.61
N SER A 133 7.99 -4.60 9.71
CA SER A 133 9.21 -5.31 10.10
C SER A 133 8.91 -6.68 10.71
N SER A 134 9.95 -7.52 10.82
CA SER A 134 9.84 -8.87 11.39
C SER A 134 9.44 -8.91 12.88
N ASP A 135 9.55 -7.80 13.59
CA ASP A 135 9.16 -7.64 14.99
C ASP A 135 7.82 -6.88 15.16
N ASP A 136 6.97 -6.89 14.13
CA ASP A 136 5.63 -6.33 14.10
C ASP A 136 5.59 -4.81 14.35
N VAL A 137 6.54 -4.08 13.75
CA VAL A 137 6.49 -2.62 13.70
C VAL A 137 6.02 -2.19 12.31
N LEU A 138 4.93 -1.44 12.26
CA LEU A 138 4.44 -0.79 11.06
C LEU A 138 5.13 0.57 10.94
N TYR A 139 5.88 0.77 9.86
CA TYR A 139 6.41 2.05 9.41
C TYR A 139 5.55 2.60 8.29
N PHE A 140 5.43 3.91 8.20
CA PHE A 140 4.71 4.59 7.12
C PHE A 140 5.18 6.03 7.02
N SER A 141 4.99 6.66 5.87
CA SER A 141 5.28 8.09 5.68
C SER A 141 3.98 8.89 5.75
N SER A 142 4.04 10.06 6.39
CA SER A 142 2.90 10.96 6.54
C SER A 142 3.32 12.44 6.44
N ASN A 143 2.47 13.26 5.84
CA ASN A 143 2.56 14.72 5.88
C ASN A 143 1.49 15.37 6.78
N GLY A 144 0.64 14.57 7.42
CA GLY A 144 -0.40 15.04 8.34
C GLY A 144 -0.02 14.94 9.81
N HIS A 145 0.89 14.04 10.19
CA HIS A 145 1.48 14.00 11.53
C HIS A 145 2.55 15.08 11.68
N LEU A 146 2.78 15.52 12.93
CA LEU A 146 3.83 16.53 13.23
C LEU A 146 5.22 15.94 12.94
N GLY A 147 5.88 16.50 11.93
CA GLY A 147 7.15 16.05 11.39
C GLY A 147 8.21 17.16 11.32
N LEU A 148 9.28 16.91 10.56
CA LEU A 148 10.42 17.81 10.34
C LEU A 148 10.40 18.40 8.92
N GLY A 149 9.84 17.66 7.95
CA GLY A 149 9.79 17.98 6.54
C GLY A 149 8.37 18.00 5.96
N GLY A 150 8.25 17.63 4.70
CA GLY A 150 6.97 17.43 4.03
C GLY A 150 6.36 16.08 4.42
N MET A 151 6.87 14.99 3.81
CA MET A 151 6.59 13.63 4.26
C MET A 151 7.66 13.21 5.26
N ASP A 152 7.28 12.67 6.38
CA ASP A 152 8.18 12.10 7.40
C ASP A 152 7.81 10.65 7.67
N VAL A 153 8.80 9.84 8.07
CA VAL A 153 8.60 8.44 8.46
C VAL A 153 8.16 8.35 9.91
N PHE A 154 7.08 7.64 10.13
CA PHE A 154 6.51 7.32 11.45
C PHE A 154 6.48 5.81 11.66
N PHE A 155 6.34 5.39 12.90
CA PHE A 155 6.18 3.98 13.25
C PHE A 155 5.21 3.76 14.37
N THR A 156 4.64 2.56 14.40
CA THR A 156 3.80 2.07 15.49
C THR A 156 4.01 0.57 15.69
N LYS A 157 3.97 0.09 16.93
CA LYS A 157 3.97 -1.34 17.24
C LYS A 157 2.58 -1.92 16.99
N LEU A 158 2.54 -3.06 16.31
CA LEU A 158 1.34 -3.86 16.16
C LEU A 158 1.29 -4.91 17.27
N VAL A 159 0.17 -5.00 17.99
CA VAL A 159 -0.08 -6.02 19.00
C VAL A 159 -1.41 -6.67 18.70
N ASP A 160 -1.42 -7.94 18.39
CA ASP A 160 -2.61 -8.68 17.95
C ASP A 160 -3.35 -7.96 16.80
N GLY A 161 -2.60 -7.43 15.83
CA GLY A 161 -3.11 -6.66 14.70
C GLY A 161 -3.62 -5.25 15.04
N LYS A 162 -3.50 -4.81 16.29
CA LYS A 162 -3.96 -3.48 16.75
C LYS A 162 -2.80 -2.49 16.78
N VAL A 163 -3.11 -1.26 16.37
CA VAL A 163 -2.18 -0.14 16.31
C VAL A 163 -1.92 0.43 17.71
N GLY A 164 -0.66 0.51 18.09
CA GLY A 164 -0.19 1.21 19.29
C GLY A 164 -0.10 2.74 19.10
N PRO A 165 0.65 3.43 19.97
CA PRO A 165 0.98 4.84 19.78
C PRO A 165 1.89 5.05 18.58
N VAL A 166 1.57 6.02 17.72
CA VAL A 166 2.40 6.43 16.58
C VAL A 166 3.51 7.36 17.08
N ARG A 167 4.72 7.20 16.55
CA ARG A 167 5.90 8.02 16.86
C ARG A 167 6.66 8.37 15.58
N ASN A 168 7.20 9.58 15.53
CA ASN A 168 8.13 10.01 14.52
C ASN A 168 9.47 9.27 14.69
N VAL A 169 10.07 8.78 13.61
CA VAL A 169 11.37 8.09 13.65
C VAL A 169 12.49 9.05 14.03
N GLY A 170 12.38 10.32 13.64
CA GLY A 170 13.35 11.36 13.97
C GLY A 170 14.60 11.33 13.12
N ILE A 171 15.53 12.22 13.48
CA ILE A 171 16.86 12.34 12.86
C ILE A 171 17.70 11.07 13.16
N PRO A 172 18.47 10.53 12.21
CA PRO A 172 18.79 11.09 10.89
C PRO A 172 17.88 10.57 9.75
N VAL A 173 16.82 9.81 10.05
CA VAL A 173 15.93 9.27 9.01
C VAL A 173 15.08 10.40 8.43
N ASN A 174 14.43 11.17 9.31
CA ASN A 174 13.63 12.31 8.89
C ASN A 174 14.46 13.59 8.82
N GLY A 175 14.24 14.39 7.78
CA GLY A 175 14.93 15.63 7.49
C GLY A 175 13.97 16.77 7.15
N ASN A 176 14.45 17.76 6.36
CA ASN A 176 13.64 18.89 5.91
C ASN A 176 12.97 18.68 4.54
N ALA A 177 13.19 17.51 3.94
CA ALA A 177 12.62 17.09 2.65
C ALA A 177 11.50 16.06 2.86
N ASP A 178 11.07 15.43 1.78
CA ASP A 178 10.18 14.27 1.86
C ASP A 178 10.99 13.01 2.15
N ASP A 179 10.64 12.30 3.21
CA ASP A 179 11.26 11.05 3.65
C ASP A 179 10.25 9.90 3.60
N PHE A 180 10.63 8.76 2.94
CA PHE A 180 9.77 7.58 2.77
C PHE A 180 10.53 6.30 2.42
#